data_49c7dfbc067f610eeee0a18e595e5e6a
#
_entry.id   49c7dfbc067f610eeee0a18e595e5e6a
#
_cell.length_a   1.000
_cell.length_b   1.000
_cell.length_c   1.000
_cell.angle_alpha   90.00
_cell.angle_beta   90.00
_cell.angle_gamma   90.00
#
_symmetry.space_group_name_H-M   'P 1'
#
loop_
_entity.id
_entity.type
_entity.pdbx_description
1 polymer ?
#
loop_
_entity_poly.entity_id
_entity_poly.type
_entity_poly.pdbx_seq_one_letter_code
_entity_poly.pdbx_strand_id
1 'polypeptide(L)'
;QMNPILLKPSGHMSSEVWLLGEKVEEMSGVAYRESFYDHGLTVIKQSLSYVSEHYDVVVLEGAGSPVEVNLTDRELVNMRIADLADVPVLLVADIERGGVFATIVGTLELLSSNHRDRVKGIIINKFRGDKELFQEGVSFIESYTEIPVLGVIPFMDNHEIEEEDSYITQHDSIANKSGEDKYDEWALHVASHLDWEKIKNMVKLP
;
A
#
# COMPACT_ATOMS: atom_id res chain seq x y z
N GLN A 1 6.83 -14.97 7.15
CA GLN A 1 6.09 -14.06 8.03
C GLN A 1 5.81 -12.70 7.36
N MET A 2 6.71 -12.19 6.51
CA MET A 2 6.54 -10.89 5.83
C MET A 2 5.38 -10.86 4.84
N ASN A 3 5.02 -12.00 4.23
CA ASN A 3 3.83 -12.13 3.41
C ASN A 3 2.96 -13.26 3.97
N PRO A 4 2.10 -12.97 4.96
CA PRO A 4 1.32 -14.02 5.62
C PRO A 4 0.25 -14.64 4.73
N ILE A 5 -0.38 -13.84 3.87
CA ILE A 5 -1.42 -14.29 2.96
C ILE A 5 -1.17 -13.68 1.58
N LEU A 6 -1.14 -14.51 0.56
CA LEU A 6 -1.09 -14.06 -0.82
C LEU A 6 -2.21 -14.75 -1.61
N LEU A 7 -2.97 -13.95 -2.34
CA LEU A 7 -4.01 -14.42 -3.26
C LEU A 7 -3.51 -14.27 -4.69
N LYS A 8 -3.39 -15.38 -5.42
CA LYS A 8 -3.03 -15.37 -6.84
C LYS A 8 -4.26 -15.72 -7.67
N PRO A 9 -4.76 -14.82 -8.51
CA PRO A 9 -5.85 -15.14 -9.42
C PRO A 9 -5.50 -16.38 -10.28
N SER A 10 -6.36 -17.41 -10.27
CA SER A 10 -6.15 -18.66 -11.00
C SER A 10 -7.15 -18.88 -12.12
N GLY A 11 -8.20 -18.06 -12.19
CA GLY A 11 -9.25 -18.16 -13.22
C GLY A 11 -10.38 -17.16 -13.02
N HIS A 12 -11.48 -17.39 -13.66
CA HIS A 12 -12.61 -16.47 -13.77
C HIS A 12 -13.39 -16.26 -12.47
N MET A 13 -13.04 -16.57 -11.33
CA MET A 13 -13.70 -16.33 -10.02
C MET A 13 -13.00 -17.12 -8.90
N SER A 14 -11.81 -17.61 -9.16
CA SER A 14 -11.02 -18.37 -8.19
C SER A 14 -9.64 -17.76 -8.02
N SER A 15 -9.11 -17.94 -6.83
CA SER A 15 -7.74 -17.56 -6.48
C SER A 15 -7.08 -18.69 -5.71
N GLU A 16 -5.80 -18.89 -5.98
CA GLU A 16 -4.95 -19.69 -5.12
C GLU A 16 -4.65 -18.94 -3.84
N VAL A 17 -4.89 -19.57 -2.71
CA VAL A 17 -4.55 -19.03 -1.39
C VAL A 17 -3.21 -19.59 -0.96
N TRP A 18 -2.28 -18.69 -0.70
CA TRP A 18 -0.96 -19.02 -0.19
C TRP A 18 -0.83 -18.49 1.24
N LEU A 19 -0.44 -19.33 2.18
CA LEU A 19 -0.20 -18.98 3.57
C LEU A 19 1.28 -19.17 3.90
N LEU A 20 1.92 -18.11 4.37
CA LEU A 20 3.33 -18.14 4.81
C LEU A 20 4.28 -18.70 3.74
N GLY A 21 3.94 -18.52 2.46
CA GLY A 21 4.72 -19.00 1.32
C GLY A 21 4.34 -20.38 0.80
N GLU A 22 3.37 -21.05 1.39
CA GLU A 22 2.89 -22.37 0.94
C GLU A 22 1.49 -22.27 0.33
N LYS A 23 1.27 -22.90 -0.83
CA LYS A 23 -0.06 -23.02 -1.43
C LYS A 23 -0.92 -23.94 -0.59
N VAL A 24 -2.04 -23.43 -0.09
CA VAL A 24 -2.93 -24.20 0.78
C VAL A 24 -4.13 -24.73 0.01
N GLU A 25 -4.82 -23.86 -0.72
CA GLU A 25 -6.09 -24.18 -1.35
C GLU A 25 -6.35 -23.26 -2.55
N GLU A 26 -7.27 -23.67 -3.41
CA GLU A 26 -7.88 -22.83 -4.42
C GLU A 26 -9.35 -22.59 -4.06
N MET A 27 -9.76 -21.34 -3.95
CA MET A 27 -11.12 -21.02 -3.53
C MET A 27 -11.70 -19.83 -4.29
N SER A 28 -13.03 -19.79 -4.32
CA SER A 28 -13.75 -18.61 -4.82
C SER A 28 -13.69 -17.46 -3.81
N GLY A 29 -13.91 -16.23 -4.29
CA GLY A 29 -13.99 -15.08 -3.40
C GLY A 29 -15.07 -15.20 -2.31
N VAL A 30 -16.18 -15.89 -2.59
CA VAL A 30 -17.25 -16.16 -1.60
C VAL A 30 -16.75 -17.12 -0.53
N ALA A 31 -16.15 -18.25 -0.92
CA ALA A 31 -15.61 -19.23 0.03
C ALA A 31 -14.50 -18.62 0.89
N TYR A 32 -13.62 -17.81 0.29
CA TYR A 32 -12.59 -17.07 1.01
C TYR A 32 -13.19 -16.21 2.13
N ARG A 33 -14.23 -15.44 1.82
CA ARG A 33 -14.88 -14.55 2.81
C ARG A 33 -15.62 -15.30 3.90
N GLU A 34 -16.25 -16.44 3.59
CA GLU A 34 -17.09 -17.16 4.54
C GLU A 34 -16.31 -18.12 5.44
N SER A 35 -15.37 -18.85 4.89
CA SER A 35 -14.68 -19.93 5.63
C SER A 35 -13.23 -19.59 6.02
N PHE A 36 -12.56 -18.69 5.28
CA PHE A 36 -11.14 -18.42 5.49
C PHE A 36 -10.86 -17.23 6.41
N TYR A 37 -11.82 -16.33 6.61
CA TYR A 37 -11.62 -15.06 7.32
C TYR A 37 -11.00 -15.23 8.72
N ASP A 38 -11.55 -16.07 9.58
CA ASP A 38 -11.07 -16.23 10.96
C ASP A 38 -9.69 -16.89 11.02
N HIS A 39 -9.45 -17.83 10.12
CA HIS A 39 -8.14 -18.45 9.99
C HIS A 39 -7.10 -17.46 9.47
N GLY A 40 -7.42 -16.74 8.41
CA GLY A 40 -6.56 -15.68 7.86
C GLY A 40 -6.21 -14.61 8.91
N LEU A 41 -7.19 -14.14 9.66
CA LEU A 41 -6.97 -13.18 10.74
C LEU A 41 -6.03 -13.72 11.83
N THR A 42 -6.11 -15.00 12.14
CA THR A 42 -5.22 -15.66 13.10
C THR A 42 -3.78 -15.69 12.58
N VAL A 43 -3.58 -16.07 11.31
CA VAL A 43 -2.25 -16.09 10.67
C VAL A 43 -1.65 -14.69 10.62
N ILE A 44 -2.44 -13.67 10.26
CA ILE A 44 -1.99 -12.27 10.25
C ILE A 44 -1.54 -11.82 11.64
N LYS A 45 -2.32 -12.07 12.68
CA LYS A 45 -1.96 -11.70 14.06
C LYS A 45 -0.65 -12.35 14.52
N GLN A 46 -0.47 -13.63 14.22
CA GLN A 46 0.78 -14.34 14.54
C GLN A 46 1.97 -13.76 13.79
N SER A 47 1.81 -13.47 12.50
CA SER A 47 2.85 -12.87 11.68
C SER A 47 3.20 -11.45 12.13
N LEU A 48 2.19 -10.64 12.46
CA LEU A 48 2.38 -9.29 12.98
C LEU A 48 3.13 -9.31 14.32
N SER A 49 2.75 -10.18 15.26
CA SER A 49 3.47 -10.36 16.52
C SER A 49 4.93 -10.73 16.27
N TYR A 50 5.15 -11.70 15.39
CA TYR A 50 6.52 -12.12 15.06
C TYR A 50 7.38 -10.97 14.49
N VAL A 51 6.89 -10.24 13.48
CA VAL A 51 7.69 -9.16 12.89
C VAL A 51 7.89 -8.00 13.87
N SER A 52 6.90 -7.69 14.71
CA SER A 52 7.01 -6.65 15.73
C SER A 52 8.00 -6.97 16.84
N GLU A 53 8.25 -8.25 17.11
CA GLU A 53 9.23 -8.70 18.10
C GLU A 53 10.68 -8.75 17.55
N HIS A 54 10.83 -8.83 16.22
CA HIS A 54 12.12 -9.09 15.59
C HIS A 54 12.69 -7.90 14.80
N TYR A 55 11.89 -6.86 14.55
CA TYR A 55 12.30 -5.70 13.77
C TYR A 55 11.95 -4.40 14.48
N ASP A 56 12.85 -3.42 14.43
CA ASP A 56 12.66 -2.10 15.04
C ASP A 56 11.61 -1.26 14.30
N VAL A 57 11.45 -1.49 13.00
CA VAL A 57 10.48 -0.81 12.14
C VAL A 57 9.77 -1.82 11.28
N VAL A 58 8.45 -1.76 11.26
CA VAL A 58 7.60 -2.59 10.39
C VAL A 58 6.77 -1.67 9.51
N VAL A 59 6.87 -1.86 8.19
CA VAL A 59 6.03 -1.19 7.20
C VAL A 59 5.00 -2.20 6.72
N LEU A 60 3.71 -1.82 6.81
CA LEU A 60 2.59 -2.64 6.38
C LEU A 60 2.03 -2.10 5.07
N GLU A 61 1.82 -2.98 4.13
CA GLU A 61 1.21 -2.70 2.84
C GLU A 61 0.16 -3.77 2.55
N GLY A 62 -0.88 -3.42 1.85
CA GLY A 62 -1.94 -4.34 1.49
C GLY A 62 -2.54 -4.03 0.12
N ALA A 63 -2.94 -5.09 -0.59
CA ALA A 63 -3.49 -5.00 -1.93
C ALA A 63 -4.80 -4.20 -1.99
N GLY A 64 -5.02 -3.53 -3.11
CA GLY A 64 -6.28 -2.85 -3.43
C GLY A 64 -6.47 -1.51 -2.73
N SER A 65 -7.71 -1.05 -2.75
CA SER A 65 -8.10 0.21 -2.12
C SER A 65 -8.53 0.00 -0.65
N PRO A 66 -8.24 0.95 0.24
CA PRO A 66 -8.71 0.87 1.64
C PRO A 66 -10.24 1.05 1.79
N VAL A 67 -10.94 1.32 0.70
CA VAL A 67 -12.40 1.61 0.70
C VAL A 67 -13.18 0.75 -0.30
N GLU A 68 -12.85 -0.51 -0.40
CA GLU A 68 -13.66 -1.48 -1.14
C GLU A 68 -14.99 -1.72 -0.42
N VAL A 69 -15.97 -0.85 -0.66
CA VAL A 69 -17.26 -0.78 0.08
C VAL A 69 -17.99 -2.13 0.14
N ASN A 70 -17.90 -2.93 -0.93
CA ASN A 70 -18.48 -4.27 -1.01
C ASN A 70 -17.72 -5.34 -0.24
N LEU A 71 -16.55 -5.01 0.32
CA LEU A 71 -15.67 -5.95 1.05
C LEU A 71 -15.42 -5.53 2.50
N THR A 72 -15.92 -4.39 2.94
CA THR A 72 -15.57 -3.72 4.21
C THR A 72 -15.80 -4.59 5.46
N ASP A 73 -16.83 -5.42 5.47
CA ASP A 73 -17.20 -6.24 6.64
C ASP A 73 -16.23 -7.39 6.91
N ARG A 74 -15.47 -7.82 5.91
CA ARG A 74 -14.51 -8.93 5.97
C ARG A 74 -13.18 -8.60 5.30
N GLU A 75 -12.75 -7.37 5.43
CA GLU A 75 -11.44 -6.94 4.98
C GLU A 75 -10.34 -7.53 5.88
N LEU A 76 -9.28 -8.07 5.26
CA LEU A 76 -8.09 -8.60 5.93
C LEU A 76 -6.81 -7.89 5.50
N VAL A 77 -6.94 -6.70 4.91
CA VAL A 77 -5.81 -6.09 4.19
C VAL A 77 -5.42 -4.75 4.79
N ASN A 78 -6.03 -3.66 4.37
CA ASN A 78 -5.57 -2.30 4.65
C ASN A 78 -5.95 -1.80 6.06
N MET A 79 -7.15 -1.25 6.21
CA MET A 79 -7.53 -0.54 7.44
C MET A 79 -7.73 -1.49 8.63
N ARG A 80 -8.14 -2.73 8.37
CA ARG A 80 -8.23 -3.75 9.41
C ARG A 80 -6.88 -4.08 10.03
N ILE A 81 -5.84 -4.11 9.21
CA ILE A 81 -4.48 -4.39 9.70
C ILE A 81 -3.93 -3.16 10.45
N ALA A 82 -4.22 -1.96 9.97
CA ALA A 82 -3.88 -0.73 10.68
C ALA A 82 -4.53 -0.68 12.08
N ASP A 83 -5.78 -1.13 12.21
CA ASP A 83 -6.46 -1.25 13.51
C ASP A 83 -5.79 -2.28 14.42
N LEU A 84 -5.49 -3.47 13.89
CA LEU A 84 -4.85 -4.54 14.65
C LEU A 84 -3.45 -4.15 15.17
N ALA A 85 -2.70 -3.43 14.36
CA ALA A 85 -1.36 -2.97 14.69
C ALA A 85 -1.35 -1.67 15.49
N ASP A 86 -2.49 -0.98 15.56
CA ASP A 86 -2.65 0.37 16.14
C ASP A 86 -1.64 1.40 15.60
N VAL A 87 -1.53 1.46 14.26
CA VAL A 87 -0.54 2.29 13.56
C VAL A 87 -1.16 3.44 12.77
N PRO A 88 -0.41 4.53 12.52
CA PRO A 88 -0.79 5.56 11.57
C PRO A 88 -0.73 5.03 10.15
N VAL A 89 -1.49 5.67 9.26
CA VAL A 89 -1.62 5.32 7.85
C VAL A 89 -1.12 6.46 6.98
N LEU A 90 -0.36 6.15 5.95
CA LEU A 90 -0.03 7.02 4.83
C LEU A 90 -0.86 6.62 3.62
N LEU A 91 -1.68 7.54 3.12
CA LEU A 91 -2.46 7.30 1.91
C LEU A 91 -1.59 7.62 0.68
N VAL A 92 -1.26 6.61 -0.11
CA VAL A 92 -0.53 6.78 -1.38
C VAL A 92 -1.53 6.82 -2.53
N ALA A 93 -1.49 7.90 -3.32
CA ALA A 93 -2.38 8.13 -4.45
C ALA A 93 -1.59 8.23 -5.76
N ASP A 94 -1.99 7.45 -6.76
CA ASP A 94 -1.41 7.46 -8.10
C ASP A 94 -2.06 8.56 -8.95
N ILE A 95 -1.24 9.51 -9.45
CA ILE A 95 -1.73 10.62 -10.29
C ILE A 95 -1.72 10.29 -11.79
N GLU A 96 -1.04 9.24 -12.20
CA GLU A 96 -0.79 8.96 -13.62
C GLU A 96 -2.08 8.82 -14.45
N ARG A 97 -3.12 8.26 -13.86
CA ARG A 97 -4.42 8.06 -14.54
C ARG A 97 -5.33 9.28 -14.52
N GLY A 98 -4.92 10.36 -13.87
CA GLY A 98 -5.75 11.54 -13.65
C GLY A 98 -6.78 11.37 -12.52
N GLY A 99 -7.41 12.48 -12.11
CA GLY A 99 -8.45 12.47 -11.09
C GLY A 99 -7.96 12.24 -9.65
N VAL A 100 -6.67 12.40 -9.37
CA VAL A 100 -6.06 12.13 -8.07
C VAL A 100 -6.75 12.85 -6.91
N PHE A 101 -7.17 14.09 -7.10
CA PHE A 101 -7.88 14.86 -6.06
C PHE A 101 -9.21 14.21 -5.69
N ALA A 102 -10.00 13.80 -6.70
CA ALA A 102 -11.25 13.10 -6.47
C ALA A 102 -11.02 11.73 -5.80
N THR A 103 -9.96 11.03 -6.18
CA THR A 103 -9.59 9.74 -5.57
C THR A 103 -9.22 9.92 -4.10
N ILE A 104 -8.38 10.90 -3.76
CA ILE A 104 -7.99 11.17 -2.38
C ILE A 104 -9.21 11.55 -1.54
N VAL A 105 -9.99 12.54 -1.99
CA VAL A 105 -11.18 13.00 -1.27
C VAL A 105 -12.20 11.88 -1.14
N GLY A 106 -12.52 11.17 -2.21
CA GLY A 106 -13.47 10.06 -2.20
C GLY A 106 -13.04 8.93 -1.26
N THR A 107 -11.76 8.58 -1.24
CA THR A 107 -11.21 7.58 -0.30
C THR A 107 -11.42 8.03 1.13
N LEU A 108 -11.05 9.25 1.48
CA LEU A 108 -11.15 9.77 2.84
C LEU A 108 -12.61 9.92 3.30
N GLU A 109 -13.53 10.27 2.41
CA GLU A 109 -14.97 10.39 2.71
C GLU A 109 -15.65 9.03 2.90
N LEU A 110 -15.16 7.99 2.24
CA LEU A 110 -15.71 6.63 2.36
C LEU A 110 -15.15 5.87 3.57
N LEU A 111 -14.03 6.30 4.13
CA LEU A 111 -13.50 5.73 5.38
C LEU A 111 -14.43 6.05 6.55
N SER A 112 -14.53 5.11 7.50
CA SER A 112 -15.13 5.41 8.81
C SER A 112 -14.33 6.51 9.52
N SER A 113 -14.94 7.23 10.45
CA SER A 113 -14.25 8.29 11.21
C SER A 113 -12.97 7.78 11.87
N ASN A 114 -13.01 6.61 12.51
CA ASN A 114 -11.83 6.02 13.15
C ASN A 114 -10.71 5.70 12.14
N HIS A 115 -11.04 5.19 10.96
CA HIS A 115 -10.06 4.89 9.93
C HIS A 115 -9.50 6.17 9.30
N ARG A 116 -10.37 7.15 9.04
CA ARG A 116 -9.94 8.48 8.57
C ARG A 116 -8.95 9.12 9.55
N ASP A 117 -9.22 9.03 10.85
CA ASP A 117 -8.36 9.57 11.89
C ASP A 117 -6.98 8.89 11.97
N ARG A 118 -6.83 7.67 11.43
CA ARG A 118 -5.53 7.01 11.29
C ARG A 118 -4.71 7.55 10.13
N VAL A 119 -5.33 8.14 9.11
CA VAL A 119 -4.60 8.72 7.98
C VAL A 119 -3.92 10.00 8.42
N LYS A 120 -2.60 9.98 8.50
CA LYS A 120 -1.78 11.11 9.00
C LYS A 120 -1.02 11.84 7.91
N GLY A 121 -1.02 11.32 6.70
CA GLY A 121 -0.36 11.95 5.59
C GLY A 121 -0.79 11.37 4.25
N ILE A 122 -0.60 12.16 3.21
CA ILE A 122 -0.88 11.81 1.83
C ILE A 122 0.43 11.86 1.05
N ILE A 123 0.66 10.88 0.18
CA ILE A 123 1.76 10.85 -0.77
C ILE A 123 1.15 10.77 -2.16
N ILE A 124 1.55 11.66 -3.05
CA ILE A 124 1.13 11.65 -4.45
C ILE A 124 2.26 11.05 -5.26
N ASN A 125 2.01 9.91 -5.88
CA ASN A 125 3.00 9.14 -6.61
C ASN A 125 2.84 9.25 -8.13
N LYS A 126 3.92 8.99 -8.85
CA LYS A 126 4.02 8.99 -10.32
C LYS A 126 3.71 10.36 -10.95
N PHE A 127 4.10 11.43 -10.30
CA PHE A 127 3.85 12.78 -10.79
C PHE A 127 4.65 13.08 -12.07
N ARG A 128 3.95 13.57 -13.09
CA ARG A 128 4.56 14.08 -14.33
C ARG A 128 4.10 15.52 -14.53
N GLY A 129 5.02 16.45 -14.53
CA GLY A 129 4.71 17.86 -14.77
C GLY A 129 5.54 18.83 -13.95
N ASP A 130 5.10 20.08 -13.93
CA ASP A 130 5.73 21.15 -13.18
C ASP A 130 5.24 21.16 -11.73
N LYS A 131 6.16 20.99 -10.78
CA LYS A 131 5.86 20.96 -9.35
C LYS A 131 5.37 22.32 -8.83
N GLU A 132 5.84 23.43 -9.41
CA GLU A 132 5.41 24.77 -8.98
C GLU A 132 3.95 25.00 -9.33
N LEU A 133 3.52 24.59 -10.52
CA LEU A 133 2.12 24.66 -10.93
C LEU A 133 1.22 23.70 -10.11
N PHE A 134 1.78 22.59 -9.65
CA PHE A 134 1.02 21.60 -8.86
C PHE A 134 0.84 22.03 -7.40
N GLN A 135 1.58 23.02 -6.91
CA GLN A 135 1.52 23.46 -5.52
C GLN A 135 0.12 23.97 -5.09
N GLU A 136 -0.62 24.58 -6.00
CA GLU A 136 -2.01 24.97 -5.72
C GLU A 136 -2.91 23.76 -5.45
N GLY A 137 -2.70 22.66 -6.18
CA GLY A 137 -3.40 21.41 -5.96
C GLY A 137 -3.06 20.75 -4.62
N VAL A 138 -1.78 20.80 -4.23
CA VAL A 138 -1.34 20.35 -2.90
C VAL A 138 -2.03 21.14 -1.81
N SER A 139 -1.99 22.47 -1.90
CA SER A 139 -2.64 23.37 -0.94
C SER A 139 -4.15 23.16 -0.86
N PHE A 140 -4.79 22.90 -1.99
CA PHE A 140 -6.21 22.55 -2.03
C PHE A 140 -6.51 21.27 -1.24
N ILE A 141 -5.75 20.19 -1.48
CA ILE A 141 -5.95 18.91 -0.78
C ILE A 141 -5.72 19.07 0.73
N GLU A 142 -4.65 19.71 1.14
CA GLU A 142 -4.36 19.95 2.56
C GLU A 142 -5.47 20.75 3.25
N SER A 143 -5.95 21.81 2.60
CA SER A 143 -7.03 22.64 3.13
C SER A 143 -8.37 21.91 3.20
N TYR A 144 -8.66 21.06 2.22
CA TYR A 144 -9.93 20.34 2.15
C TYR A 144 -9.98 19.15 3.11
N THR A 145 -8.88 18.40 3.21
CA THR A 145 -8.83 17.15 3.96
C THR A 145 -8.36 17.33 5.39
N GLU A 146 -7.68 18.44 5.70
CA GLU A 146 -6.95 18.71 6.94
C GLU A 146 -5.80 17.71 7.19
N ILE A 147 -5.35 17.00 6.12
CA ILE A 147 -4.27 16.02 6.16
C ILE A 147 -3.10 16.54 5.32
N PRO A 148 -1.87 16.56 5.86
CA PRO A 148 -0.72 17.07 5.12
C PRO A 148 -0.32 16.16 3.94
N VAL A 149 0.10 16.78 2.84
CA VAL A 149 0.78 16.09 1.74
C VAL A 149 2.27 15.99 2.08
N LEU A 150 2.72 14.78 2.36
CA LEU A 150 4.10 14.50 2.82
C LEU A 150 5.09 14.28 1.68
N GLY A 151 4.60 14.23 0.46
CA GLY A 151 5.45 14.13 -0.70
C GLY A 151 4.69 14.09 -2.02
N VAL A 152 5.34 14.61 -3.05
CA VAL A 152 4.95 14.46 -4.45
C VAL A 152 6.12 13.82 -5.17
N ILE A 153 6.01 12.52 -5.43
CA ILE A 153 7.07 11.70 -6.00
C ILE A 153 6.98 11.74 -7.52
N PRO A 154 7.99 12.26 -8.22
CA PRO A 154 8.02 12.24 -9.67
C PRO A 154 8.01 10.83 -10.22
N PHE A 155 7.44 10.68 -11.41
CA PHE A 155 7.57 9.43 -12.13
C PHE A 155 9.05 9.16 -12.44
N MET A 156 9.47 7.93 -12.20
CA MET A 156 10.83 7.47 -12.50
C MET A 156 10.78 6.57 -13.71
N ASP A 157 11.35 7.04 -14.82
CA ASP A 157 11.49 6.22 -16.01
C ASP A 157 12.63 5.19 -15.80
N ASN A 158 12.47 4.00 -16.34
CA ASN A 158 13.51 2.96 -16.36
C ASN A 158 14.01 2.49 -14.98
N HIS A 159 13.13 2.40 -13.98
CA HIS A 159 13.51 1.90 -12.65
C HIS A 159 13.85 0.41 -12.60
N GLU A 160 13.61 -0.36 -13.69
CA GLU A 160 13.89 -1.81 -13.78
C GLU A 160 13.28 -2.67 -12.64
N ILE A 161 12.31 -2.13 -11.91
CA ILE A 161 11.55 -2.85 -10.89
C ILE A 161 10.27 -3.35 -11.54
N GLU A 162 10.04 -4.66 -11.45
CA GLU A 162 8.83 -5.28 -12.01
C GLU A 162 7.61 -4.84 -11.20
N GLU A 163 6.51 -4.55 -11.90
CA GLU A 163 5.24 -4.31 -11.24
C GLU A 163 4.69 -5.63 -10.68
N GLU A 164 4.15 -5.61 -9.46
CA GLU A 164 3.63 -6.79 -8.78
C GLU A 164 2.53 -7.49 -9.58
N ASP A 165 1.68 -6.72 -10.26
CA ASP A 165 0.58 -7.22 -11.09
C ASP A 165 1.01 -7.53 -12.54
N SER A 166 2.28 -7.38 -12.90
CA SER A 166 2.74 -7.71 -14.23
C SER A 166 2.67 -9.23 -14.46
N TYR A 167 1.85 -9.64 -15.42
CA TYR A 167 1.94 -11.01 -15.94
C TYR A 167 3.34 -11.17 -16.50
N ILE A 168 4.17 -11.94 -15.81
CA ILE A 168 5.50 -12.33 -16.31
C ILE A 168 5.28 -13.22 -17.53
N THR A 169 5.13 -12.61 -18.70
CA THR A 169 5.40 -13.30 -19.94
C THR A 169 6.91 -13.53 -19.97
N GLN A 170 7.31 -14.79 -19.99
CA GLN A 170 8.71 -15.26 -19.99
C GLN A 170 9.48 -14.80 -21.25
N HIS A 171 9.59 -13.52 -21.51
CA HIS A 171 10.51 -12.96 -22.50
C HIS A 171 10.76 -11.50 -22.12
N ASP A 172 11.83 -11.32 -21.40
CA ASP A 172 12.86 -10.29 -21.62
C ASP A 172 13.71 -10.18 -20.36
N SER A 173 14.65 -11.13 -20.27
CA SER A 173 15.79 -11.00 -19.39
C SER A 173 16.73 -9.91 -19.96
N ILE A 174 16.47 -8.66 -19.67
CA ILE A 174 17.49 -7.62 -19.80
C ILE A 174 18.19 -7.54 -18.46
N ALA A 175 19.20 -8.37 -18.31
CA ALA A 175 20.15 -8.30 -17.23
C ALA A 175 20.94 -6.99 -17.31
N ASN A 176 21.21 -6.34 -16.14
CA ASN A 176 22.59 -5.94 -15.85
C ASN A 176 22.75 -4.86 -14.76
N LYS A 177 21.81 -4.69 -13.83
CA LYS A 177 22.18 -4.15 -12.51
C LYS A 177 22.06 -5.26 -11.47
N SER A 178 22.96 -5.29 -10.47
CA SER A 178 22.77 -6.19 -9.34
C SER A 178 21.39 -5.86 -8.71
N GLY A 179 20.65 -6.86 -8.26
CA GLY A 179 19.27 -6.65 -7.77
C GLY A 179 19.17 -5.58 -6.68
N GLU A 180 20.24 -5.33 -5.93
CA GLU A 180 20.32 -4.34 -4.86
C GLU A 180 20.43 -2.90 -5.38
N ASP A 181 21.25 -2.65 -6.40
CA ASP A 181 21.50 -1.29 -6.92
C ASP A 181 20.23 -0.59 -7.42
N LYS A 182 19.30 -1.32 -8.04
CA LYS A 182 18.04 -0.74 -8.55
C LYS A 182 17.08 -0.31 -7.43
N TYR A 183 17.04 -1.07 -6.34
CA TYR A 183 16.22 -0.72 -5.17
C TYR A 183 16.80 0.46 -4.42
N ASP A 184 18.11 0.58 -4.30
CA ASP A 184 18.78 1.72 -3.67
C ASP A 184 18.54 3.00 -4.46
N GLU A 185 18.67 2.95 -5.79
CA GLU A 185 18.38 4.10 -6.66
C GLU A 185 16.92 4.56 -6.51
N TRP A 186 15.99 3.60 -6.51
CA TRP A 186 14.57 3.89 -6.32
C TRP A 186 14.27 4.44 -4.92
N ALA A 187 14.86 3.85 -3.90
CA ALA A 187 14.73 4.32 -2.52
C ALA A 187 15.23 5.75 -2.34
N LEU A 188 16.38 6.09 -2.92
CA LEU A 188 16.92 7.46 -2.91
C LEU A 188 16.01 8.43 -3.66
N HIS A 189 15.47 8.02 -4.81
CA HIS A 189 14.51 8.83 -5.56
C HIS A 189 13.26 9.13 -4.71
N VAL A 190 12.65 8.15 -4.11
CA VAL A 190 11.49 8.33 -3.23
C VAL A 190 11.86 9.18 -2.02
N ALA A 191 12.95 8.86 -1.35
CA ALA A 191 13.38 9.53 -0.13
C ALA A 191 13.62 11.02 -0.32
N SER A 192 14.16 11.44 -1.47
CA SER A 192 14.43 12.85 -1.78
C SER A 192 13.18 13.70 -2.00
N HIS A 193 12.00 13.06 -2.08
CA HIS A 193 10.72 13.72 -2.35
C HIS A 193 9.70 13.60 -1.21
N LEU A 194 10.12 13.06 -0.06
CA LEU A 194 9.31 12.90 1.14
C LEU A 194 9.73 13.85 2.26
N ASP A 195 8.77 14.33 3.03
CA ASP A 195 9.00 15.05 4.29
C ASP A 195 9.30 14.05 5.42
N TRP A 196 10.56 13.60 5.46
CA TRP A 196 11.00 12.59 6.43
C TRP A 196 10.88 13.03 7.88
N GLU A 197 11.03 14.31 8.17
CA GLU A 197 10.90 14.79 9.54
C GLU A 197 9.47 14.62 10.05
N LYS A 198 8.47 14.95 9.21
CA LYS A 198 7.08 14.70 9.57
C LYS A 198 6.76 13.20 9.68
N ILE A 199 7.27 12.38 8.75
CA ILE A 199 7.07 10.93 8.76
C ILE A 199 7.67 10.31 10.02
N LYS A 200 8.91 10.62 10.37
CA LYS A 200 9.56 10.13 11.58
C LYS A 200 8.80 10.50 12.85
N ASN A 201 8.37 11.77 12.94
CA ASN A 201 7.60 12.22 14.09
C ASN A 201 6.24 11.50 14.24
N MET A 202 5.62 11.14 13.12
CA MET A 202 4.36 10.43 13.09
C MET A 202 4.47 9.00 13.62
N VAL A 203 5.54 8.29 13.22
CA VAL A 203 5.76 6.88 13.61
C VAL A 203 6.66 6.74 14.84
N LYS A 204 7.05 7.86 15.46
CA LYS A 204 7.92 7.92 16.64
C LYS A 204 9.24 7.15 16.45
N LEU A 205 9.81 7.21 15.26
CA LEU A 205 11.14 6.68 15.01
C LEU A 205 12.19 7.52 15.76
N PRO A 206 13.24 6.86 16.25
CA PRO A 206 14.33 7.53 16.97
C PRO A 206 15.13 8.49 16.06
#